data_25e544f8044eefc6a8a1f52f9251a5e7
#
_entry.id   25e544f8044eefc6a8a1f52f9251a5e7
#
_cell.length_a   1.000
_cell.length_b   1.000
_cell.length_c   1.000
_cell.angle_alpha   90.00
_cell.angle_beta   90.00
_cell.angle_gamma   90.00
#
_symmetry.space_group_name_H-M   'P 1'
#
loop_
_entity.id
_entity.type
_entity.pdbx_description
1 polymer ?
#
loop_
_entity_poly.entity_id
_entity_poly.type
_entity_poly.pdbx_seq_one_letter_code
_entity_poly.pdbx_strand_id
1 'polypeptide(L)'
;MDTPLTAHTEMDWKRVMRPAPAWFRDAKFGLFFHWGPYSVPAFENEWYSRNMYAKGLSQNLHHVNKYGKLSEFGYKDFYKYFTGEKFDAEAWADLIASSGAKYAGPVTEHADNFSMWNSKVNPVNSVNYG
;
A
#
# COMPACT_ATOMS: atom_id res chain seq x y z
N MET A 1 1.43 -43.17 3.75
CA MET A 1 1.15 -43.17 2.31
C MET A 1 0.97 -41.73 1.91
N ASP A 2 2.04 -41.16 1.37
CA ASP A 2 2.02 -39.76 0.93
C ASP A 2 1.28 -39.71 -0.38
N THR A 3 0.14 -39.03 -0.38
CA THR A 3 -0.58 -38.74 -1.61
C THR A 3 0.33 -37.83 -2.45
N PRO A 4 0.70 -38.23 -3.68
CA PRO A 4 1.50 -37.37 -4.53
C PRO A 4 0.73 -36.06 -4.73
N LEU A 5 1.40 -34.93 -4.46
CA LEU A 5 0.91 -33.63 -4.91
C LEU A 5 0.64 -33.77 -6.40
N THR A 6 -0.65 -33.81 -6.77
CA THR A 6 -1.06 -33.83 -8.17
C THR A 6 -0.39 -32.67 -8.85
N ALA A 7 0.36 -32.98 -9.91
CA ALA A 7 1.01 -31.98 -10.74
C ALA A 7 0.01 -30.86 -11.03
N HIS A 8 0.41 -29.63 -10.72
CA HIS A 8 -0.35 -28.44 -11.09
C HIS A 8 -0.62 -28.58 -12.59
N THR A 9 -1.87 -28.81 -12.95
CA THR A 9 -2.28 -28.76 -14.35
C THR A 9 -1.79 -27.42 -14.90
N GLU A 10 -0.95 -27.48 -15.90
CA GLU A 10 -0.38 -26.32 -16.55
C GLU A 10 -1.51 -25.35 -16.84
N MET A 11 -1.45 -24.15 -16.22
CA MET A 11 -2.54 -23.18 -16.35
C MET A 11 -2.67 -22.78 -17.81
N ASP A 12 -3.82 -23.04 -18.39
CA ASP A 12 -4.09 -22.58 -19.74
C ASP A 12 -4.28 -21.07 -19.76
N TRP A 13 -3.17 -20.36 -19.88
CA TRP A 13 -3.11 -18.91 -19.92
C TRP A 13 -4.02 -18.30 -20.99
N LYS A 14 -4.26 -19.00 -22.10
CA LYS A 14 -5.15 -18.53 -23.17
C LYS A 14 -6.58 -18.36 -22.69
N ARG A 15 -7.02 -19.19 -21.73
CA ARG A 15 -8.37 -19.10 -21.14
C ARG A 15 -8.55 -17.92 -20.20
N VAL A 16 -7.49 -17.48 -19.51
CA VAL A 16 -7.53 -16.41 -18.51
C VAL A 16 -7.03 -15.08 -19.05
N MET A 17 -6.23 -15.10 -20.11
CA MET A 17 -5.77 -13.87 -20.76
C MET A 17 -6.96 -13.07 -21.30
N ARG A 18 -6.96 -11.80 -20.96
CA ARG A 18 -7.88 -10.81 -21.53
C ARG A 18 -7.04 -9.71 -22.21
N PRO A 19 -7.41 -9.26 -23.40
CA PRO A 19 -6.77 -8.11 -24.00
C PRO A 19 -7.00 -6.89 -23.11
N ALA A 20 -5.98 -6.02 -23.02
CA ALA A 20 -6.17 -4.74 -22.35
C ALA A 20 -7.33 -3.97 -22.99
N PRO A 21 -8.25 -3.41 -22.20
CA PRO A 21 -9.38 -2.63 -22.74
C PRO A 21 -8.88 -1.48 -23.61
N ALA A 22 -9.66 -1.12 -24.61
CA ALA A 22 -9.30 -0.01 -25.51
C ALA A 22 -9.07 1.28 -24.74
N TRP A 23 -9.95 1.61 -23.80
CA TRP A 23 -9.80 2.81 -22.96
C TRP A 23 -8.43 2.89 -22.25
N PHE A 24 -7.93 1.77 -21.74
CA PHE A 24 -6.64 1.73 -21.04
C PHE A 24 -5.47 1.96 -22.00
N ARG A 25 -5.54 1.33 -23.19
CA ARG A 25 -4.52 1.52 -24.23
C ARG A 25 -4.50 2.96 -24.76
N ASP A 26 -5.67 3.60 -24.84
CA ASP A 26 -5.83 4.95 -25.38
C ASP A 26 -5.55 6.03 -24.34
N ALA A 27 -5.70 5.71 -23.06
CA ALA A 27 -5.49 6.64 -21.94
C ALA A 27 -4.06 7.19 -21.85
N LYS A 28 -3.04 6.35 -22.12
CA LYS A 28 -1.60 6.66 -22.16
C LYS A 28 -1.00 7.14 -20.84
N PHE A 29 -1.71 8.01 -20.09
CA PHE A 29 -1.20 8.61 -18.87
C PHE A 29 -2.14 8.33 -17.69
N GLY A 30 -1.59 7.74 -16.65
CA GLY A 30 -2.26 7.51 -15.37
C GLY A 30 -1.31 7.77 -14.22
N LEU A 31 -1.86 7.97 -13.03
CA LEU A 31 -1.12 8.17 -11.81
C LEU A 31 -1.27 6.97 -10.89
N PHE A 32 -0.15 6.58 -10.28
CA PHE A 32 -0.09 5.57 -9.25
C PHE A 32 0.60 6.17 -8.02
N PHE A 33 0.04 5.99 -6.84
CA PHE A 33 0.58 6.62 -5.65
C PHE A 33 0.45 5.73 -4.41
N HIS A 34 1.40 5.93 -3.49
CA HIS A 34 1.42 5.32 -2.17
C HIS A 34 0.94 6.32 -1.12
N TRP A 35 -0.08 5.93 -0.36
CA TRP A 35 -0.55 6.64 0.81
C TRP A 35 -1.06 5.62 1.83
N GLY A 36 -0.56 5.69 3.05
CA GLY A 36 -0.83 4.72 4.10
C GLY A 36 -0.11 5.10 5.40
N PRO A 37 -0.13 4.26 6.44
CA PRO A 37 0.52 4.55 7.71
C PRO A 37 2.00 4.90 7.63
N TYR A 38 2.70 4.44 6.60
CA TYR A 38 4.09 4.83 6.31
C TYR A 38 4.24 6.32 5.94
N SER A 39 3.15 7.02 5.64
CA SER A 39 3.15 8.47 5.44
C SER A 39 3.25 9.25 6.75
N VAL A 40 2.95 8.63 7.90
CA VAL A 40 3.04 9.28 9.22
C VAL A 40 4.47 9.64 9.60
N PRO A 41 5.46 8.72 9.55
CA PRO A 41 6.86 9.09 9.77
C PRO A 41 7.40 10.02 8.68
N ALA A 42 6.84 10.01 7.48
CA ALA A 42 7.21 10.84 6.34
C ALA A 42 8.73 10.85 6.10
N PHE A 43 9.33 9.67 6.10
CA PHE A 43 10.77 9.50 5.94
C PHE A 43 11.10 8.50 4.84
N GLU A 44 11.81 8.95 3.84
CA GLU A 44 12.21 8.24 2.62
C GLU A 44 11.04 7.74 1.77
N ASN A 45 10.54 6.52 2.01
CA ASN A 45 9.58 5.88 1.12
C ASN A 45 8.65 4.90 1.85
N GLU A 46 7.75 4.28 1.08
CA GLU A 46 6.72 3.34 1.53
C GLU A 46 7.26 2.06 2.18
N TRP A 47 8.52 1.72 1.95
CA TRP A 47 9.18 0.58 2.59
C TRP A 47 9.58 0.83 4.04
N TYR A 48 9.23 1.97 4.59
CA TYR A 48 9.53 2.31 5.99
C TYR A 48 9.09 1.23 6.96
N SER A 49 7.91 0.64 6.75
CA SER A 49 7.33 -0.43 7.58
C SER A 49 8.25 -1.65 7.75
N ARG A 50 9.00 -1.99 6.71
CA ARG A 50 9.98 -3.07 6.72
C ARG A 50 11.35 -2.58 7.17
N ASN A 51 11.81 -1.48 6.60
CA ASN A 51 13.19 -1.03 6.72
C ASN A 51 13.51 -0.49 8.11
N MET A 52 12.52 0.02 8.85
CA MET A 52 12.71 0.44 10.24
C MET A 52 13.16 -0.71 11.16
N TYR A 53 12.89 -1.95 10.80
CA TYR A 53 13.35 -3.14 11.55
C TYR A 53 14.71 -3.68 11.09
N ALA A 54 15.25 -3.19 10.00
CA ALA A 54 16.52 -3.61 9.46
C ALA A 54 17.67 -2.76 10.03
N LYS A 55 18.39 -3.30 11.02
CA LYS A 55 19.47 -2.60 11.73
C LYS A 55 20.50 -2.01 10.75
N GLY A 56 20.78 -0.72 10.93
CA GLY A 56 21.76 0.03 10.15
C GLY A 56 21.21 0.70 8.89
N LEU A 57 19.98 0.41 8.49
CA LEU A 57 19.34 1.21 7.45
C LEU A 57 18.96 2.60 7.97
N SER A 58 18.88 3.57 7.08
CA SER A 58 18.54 4.96 7.39
C SER A 58 17.18 5.08 8.11
N GLN A 59 16.18 4.30 7.67
CA GLN A 59 14.86 4.26 8.31
C GLN A 59 14.94 3.70 9.74
N ASN A 60 15.80 2.70 10.00
CA ASN A 60 16.02 2.18 11.34
C ASN A 60 16.68 3.21 12.25
N LEU A 61 17.72 3.86 11.76
CA LEU A 61 18.41 4.92 12.50
C LEU A 61 17.49 6.11 12.80
N HIS A 62 16.72 6.55 11.80
CA HIS A 62 15.72 7.59 11.95
C HIS A 62 14.68 7.21 13.02
N HIS A 63 14.15 5.97 12.92
CA HIS A 63 13.13 5.50 13.85
C HIS A 63 13.62 5.49 15.29
N VAL A 64 14.77 4.87 15.54
CA VAL A 64 15.35 4.78 16.90
C VAL A 64 15.65 6.16 17.47
N ASN A 65 16.16 7.07 16.65
CA ASN A 65 16.48 8.43 17.11
C ASN A 65 15.23 9.28 17.40
N LYS A 66 14.16 9.12 16.62
CA LYS A 66 12.97 9.97 16.72
C LYS A 66 11.89 9.40 17.63
N TYR A 67 11.69 8.08 17.61
CA TYR A 67 10.58 7.40 18.27
C TYR A 67 11.03 6.45 19.39
N GLY A 68 12.33 6.20 19.53
CA GLY A 68 12.87 5.30 20.55
C GLY A 68 13.01 3.85 20.07
N LYS A 69 13.09 2.93 21.04
CA LYS A 69 13.31 1.52 20.74
C LYS A 69 12.12 0.89 20.02
N LEU A 70 12.39 0.01 19.07
CA LEU A 70 11.37 -0.74 18.33
C LEU A 70 10.45 -1.60 19.23
N SER A 71 10.93 -1.97 20.43
CA SER A 71 10.13 -2.69 21.43
C SER A 71 9.15 -1.79 22.21
N GLU A 72 9.36 -0.47 22.17
CA GLU A 72 8.55 0.53 22.89
C GLU A 72 7.60 1.24 21.92
N PHE A 73 8.05 1.49 20.70
CA PHE A 73 7.27 2.07 19.62
C PHE A 73 7.59 1.34 18.31
N GLY A 74 6.66 0.55 17.83
CA GLY A 74 6.79 -0.19 16.57
C GLY A 74 5.94 0.40 15.46
N TYR A 75 5.95 -0.25 14.28
CA TYR A 75 5.21 0.27 13.13
C TYR A 75 3.69 0.41 13.38
N LYS A 76 3.09 -0.54 14.10
CA LYS A 76 1.66 -0.51 14.42
C LYS A 76 1.24 0.69 15.26
N ASP A 77 2.17 1.29 15.98
CA ASP A 77 1.91 2.48 16.78
C ASP A 77 1.63 3.72 15.92
N PHE A 78 2.00 3.69 14.64
CA PHE A 78 1.66 4.75 13.70
C PHE A 78 0.19 4.73 13.26
N TYR A 79 -0.52 3.60 13.36
CA TYR A 79 -1.89 3.48 12.86
C TYR A 79 -2.82 4.54 13.44
N LYS A 80 -2.75 4.78 14.73
CA LYS A 80 -3.57 5.78 15.45
C LYS A 80 -3.27 7.24 15.04
N TYR A 81 -2.17 7.47 14.33
CA TYR A 81 -1.79 8.80 13.83
C TYR A 81 -2.09 8.96 12.33
N PHE A 82 -2.49 7.89 11.68
CA PHE A 82 -2.91 7.93 10.28
C PHE A 82 -4.41 8.23 10.20
N THR A 83 -4.79 9.45 10.55
CA THR A 83 -6.18 9.87 10.73
C THR A 83 -6.84 10.40 9.45
N GLY A 84 -6.04 10.81 8.47
CA GLY A 84 -6.57 11.33 7.20
C GLY A 84 -7.38 12.63 7.32
N GLU A 85 -7.24 13.40 8.42
CA GLU A 85 -8.06 14.59 8.69
C GLU A 85 -8.01 15.68 7.62
N LYS A 86 -7.00 15.65 6.76
CA LYS A 86 -6.85 16.58 5.62
C LYS A 86 -7.18 15.94 4.28
N PHE A 87 -7.70 14.71 4.30
CA PHE A 87 -8.06 14.02 3.07
C PHE A 87 -9.38 14.57 2.52
N ASP A 88 -9.32 15.05 1.30
CA ASP A 88 -10.47 15.48 0.52
C ASP A 88 -10.45 14.74 -0.82
N ALA A 89 -11.39 13.82 -0.99
CA ALA A 89 -11.45 12.95 -2.16
C ALA A 89 -11.75 13.73 -3.45
N GLU A 90 -12.58 14.77 -3.38
CA GLU A 90 -12.92 15.60 -4.54
C GLU A 90 -11.71 16.44 -4.95
N ALA A 91 -11.07 17.11 -4.00
CA ALA A 91 -9.86 17.89 -4.27
C ALA A 91 -8.73 17.03 -4.87
N TRP A 92 -8.57 15.77 -4.40
CA TRP A 92 -7.60 14.85 -4.98
C TRP A 92 -7.98 14.44 -6.40
N ALA A 93 -9.25 14.13 -6.64
CA ALA A 93 -9.75 13.78 -7.97
C ALA A 93 -9.55 14.93 -8.97
N ASP A 94 -9.86 16.15 -8.56
CA ASP A 94 -9.67 17.36 -9.38
C ASP A 94 -8.19 17.61 -9.69
N LEU A 95 -7.32 17.45 -8.70
CA LEU A 95 -5.86 17.57 -8.90
C LEU A 95 -5.36 16.53 -9.90
N ILE A 96 -5.77 15.27 -9.75
CA ILE A 96 -5.43 14.18 -10.66
C ILE A 96 -5.94 14.48 -12.08
N ALA A 97 -7.19 14.90 -12.21
CA ALA A 97 -7.77 15.25 -13.50
C ALA A 97 -7.06 16.44 -14.16
N SER A 98 -6.72 17.47 -13.38
CA SER A 98 -6.00 18.66 -13.88
C SER A 98 -4.59 18.35 -14.39
N SER A 99 -3.97 17.28 -13.91
CA SER A 99 -2.69 16.81 -14.41
C SER A 99 -2.74 16.23 -15.84
N GLY A 100 -3.95 15.98 -16.35
CA GLY A 100 -4.18 15.30 -17.62
C GLY A 100 -4.25 13.77 -17.52
N ALA A 101 -4.10 13.20 -16.32
CA ALA A 101 -4.25 11.77 -16.09
C ALA A 101 -5.67 11.30 -16.45
N LYS A 102 -5.76 10.12 -17.05
CA LYS A 102 -7.02 9.51 -17.48
C LYS A 102 -7.50 8.41 -16.53
N TYR A 103 -6.64 7.99 -15.62
CA TYR A 103 -6.94 7.06 -14.53
C TYR A 103 -5.95 7.27 -13.40
N ALA A 104 -6.33 6.85 -12.21
CA ALA A 104 -5.45 6.82 -11.05
C ALA A 104 -5.66 5.53 -10.26
N GLY A 105 -4.60 5.07 -9.60
CA GLY A 105 -4.62 3.89 -8.74
C GLY A 105 -3.85 4.14 -7.45
N PRO A 106 -4.53 4.29 -6.30
CA PRO A 106 -3.87 4.23 -5.01
C PRO A 106 -3.43 2.80 -4.72
N VAL A 107 -2.33 2.65 -3.98
CA VAL A 107 -1.97 1.36 -3.38
C VAL A 107 -2.96 1.06 -2.27
N THR A 108 -3.71 -0.03 -2.42
CA THR A 108 -4.75 -0.41 -1.47
C THR A 108 -4.21 -1.16 -0.26
N GLU A 109 -3.09 -1.85 -0.40
CA GLU A 109 -2.36 -2.53 0.68
C GLU A 109 -0.90 -2.67 0.27
N HIS A 110 0.02 -2.41 1.18
CA HIS A 110 1.46 -2.53 0.94
C HIS A 110 2.07 -3.62 1.86
N ALA A 111 3.39 -3.68 1.95
CA ALA A 111 4.14 -4.63 2.79
C ALA A 111 3.84 -4.54 4.29
N ASP A 112 3.12 -3.51 4.72
CA ASP A 112 2.68 -3.30 6.11
C ASP A 112 1.39 -4.06 6.46
N ASN A 113 0.75 -4.68 5.48
CA ASN A 113 -0.52 -5.39 5.63
C ASN A 113 -1.66 -4.49 6.19
N PHE A 114 -1.58 -3.18 5.95
CA PHE A 114 -2.65 -2.25 6.31
C PHE A 114 -3.57 -2.04 5.11
N SER A 115 -4.80 -2.54 5.21
CA SER A 115 -5.78 -2.41 4.14
C SER A 115 -6.41 -1.01 4.13
N MET A 116 -6.31 -0.30 3.02
CA MET A 116 -6.89 1.04 2.83
C MET A 116 -8.41 1.02 2.57
N TRP A 117 -9.06 -0.12 2.75
CA TRP A 117 -10.51 -0.29 2.58
C TRP A 117 -11.09 -1.10 3.76
N ASN A 118 -12.41 -1.10 3.89
CA ASN A 118 -13.13 -1.91 4.89
C ASN A 118 -13.02 -3.40 4.57
N SER A 119 -11.90 -4.01 4.91
CA SER A 119 -11.66 -5.43 4.70
C SER A 119 -12.46 -6.27 5.69
N LYS A 120 -13.18 -7.27 5.18
CA LYS A 120 -13.92 -8.23 6.01
C LYS A 120 -13.06 -9.35 6.58
N VAL A 121 -11.86 -9.52 6.04
CA VAL A 121 -10.94 -10.60 6.42
C VAL A 121 -9.68 -10.09 7.12
N ASN A 122 -9.30 -8.84 6.90
CA ASN A 122 -8.17 -8.20 7.57
C ASN A 122 -8.69 -7.13 8.54
N PRO A 123 -8.58 -7.34 9.88
CA PRO A 123 -9.00 -6.34 10.87
C PRO A 123 -8.10 -5.11 10.91
N VAL A 124 -6.89 -5.20 10.33
CA VAL A 124 -5.94 -4.08 10.25
C VAL A 124 -6.27 -3.27 8.99
N ASN A 125 -7.16 -2.31 9.14
CA ASN A 125 -7.66 -1.52 8.02
C ASN A 125 -8.03 -0.09 8.43
N SER A 126 -8.21 0.77 7.43
CA SER A 126 -8.47 2.20 7.61
C SER A 126 -9.80 2.51 8.31
N VAL A 127 -10.76 1.59 8.33
CA VAL A 127 -12.03 1.79 9.05
C VAL A 127 -11.90 1.51 10.55
N ASN A 128 -11.06 0.54 10.90
CA ASN A 128 -10.86 0.15 12.31
C ASN A 128 -9.83 1.02 13.04
N TYR A 129 -8.93 1.67 12.31
CA TYR A 129 -7.81 2.45 12.84
C TYR A 129 -7.79 3.92 12.36
N GLY A 130 -8.68 4.29 11.43
CA GLY A 130 -8.79 5.64 10.90
C GLY A 130 -9.74 6.53 11.69
#